data_73d00fc6857ecf2f3de185a0db57a633
#
_entry.id   73d00fc6857ecf2f3de185a0db57a633
#
_cell.length_a   1.000
_cell.length_b   1.000
_cell.length_c   1.000
_cell.angle_alpha   90.00
_cell.angle_beta   90.00
_cell.angle_gamma   90.00
#
_symmetry.space_group_name_H-M   'P 1'
#
loop_
_entity.id
_entity.type
_entity.pdbx_description
1 polymer ?
#
loop_
_entity_poly.entity_id
_entity_poly.type
_entity_poly.pdbx_seq_one_letter_code
_entity_poly.pdbx_strand_id
1 'polypeptide(L)'
;MNKIPMRDQPKGQSETGLVSRFGRRAFIISAATAVSAAAFWGLRRSTIAAARPLEAGEGPKTVTVVQFSADGKRTGTVTLPRLIKSDDEWRRQLSKTSYWVTRHADTERAFTGDSWDLHDRGMFRCICCDLALFSSETKFDSGTGWPSFWQPIAQENVVETVDGSLMMVRTAVSCRLCDAHLGHVFDDGPKPTGLRYCMNSASMRFVKLA
;
A
#
# COMPACT_ATOMS: atom_id res chain seq x y z
N MET A 1 29.61 32.04 -34.25
CA MET A 1 30.57 32.91 -33.62
C MET A 1 29.81 33.88 -32.74
N ASN A 2 29.84 33.67 -31.43
CA ASN A 2 29.78 34.69 -30.43
C ASN A 2 30.10 34.07 -29.07
N LYS A 3 31.25 34.38 -28.56
CA LYS A 3 31.78 33.96 -27.27
C LYS A 3 31.25 34.90 -26.21
N ILE A 4 30.80 34.38 -25.08
CA ILE A 4 30.47 35.11 -23.85
C ILE A 4 31.60 34.85 -22.87
N PRO A 5 32.20 35.88 -22.23
CA PRO A 5 33.37 35.72 -21.39
C PRO A 5 33.07 35.34 -19.95
N MET A 6 34.01 34.58 -19.38
CA MET A 6 34.12 34.28 -17.94
C MET A 6 34.26 35.56 -17.12
N ARG A 7 33.66 35.54 -15.93
CA ARG A 7 33.90 36.57 -14.90
C ARG A 7 34.54 35.92 -13.68
N ASP A 8 35.67 36.52 -13.32
CA ASP A 8 36.59 36.12 -12.27
C ASP A 8 35.97 36.13 -10.85
N GLN A 9 36.49 35.22 -10.04
CA GLN A 9 36.34 35.21 -8.57
C GLN A 9 37.46 36.06 -7.93
N PRO A 10 37.22 36.79 -6.87
CA PRO A 10 38.28 37.29 -6.00
C PRO A 10 38.60 36.32 -4.87
N LYS A 11 39.91 36.08 -4.76
CA LYS A 11 40.60 35.42 -3.63
C LYS A 11 40.72 36.37 -2.46
N GLY A 12 40.65 35.80 -1.26
CA GLY A 12 41.57 36.16 -0.17
C GLY A 12 41.06 37.09 0.89
N GLN A 13 41.04 36.67 2.13
CA GLN A 13 42.10 36.99 3.07
C GLN A 13 41.89 36.27 4.41
N SER A 14 42.98 35.71 4.87
CA SER A 14 43.24 35.18 6.19
C SER A 14 43.42 36.33 7.19
N GLU A 15 42.86 36.21 8.39
CA GLU A 15 43.47 36.85 9.56
C GLU A 15 43.43 35.96 10.79
N THR A 16 44.58 35.89 11.34
CA THR A 16 45.09 35.19 12.49
C THR A 16 44.69 35.86 13.81
N GLY A 17 44.48 35.04 14.85
CA GLY A 17 45.03 35.34 16.17
C GLY A 17 44.11 35.99 17.21
N LEU A 18 43.76 35.24 18.25
CA LEU A 18 44.22 35.66 19.60
C LEU A 18 44.01 34.54 20.64
N VAL A 19 45.11 34.11 21.19
CA VAL A 19 45.20 33.19 22.35
C VAL A 19 44.96 34.06 23.61
N SER A 20 44.02 33.65 24.46
CA SER A 20 43.96 34.14 25.84
C SER A 20 43.91 32.98 26.81
N ARG A 21 45.02 32.86 27.54
CA ARG A 21 45.23 32.03 28.74
C ARG A 21 44.57 32.70 29.95
N PHE A 22 44.43 31.90 31.01
CA PHE A 22 44.07 32.09 32.44
C PHE A 22 42.66 31.59 32.73
N GLY A 23 42.46 30.79 33.80
CA GLY A 23 43.29 30.40 34.92
C GLY A 23 42.52 29.32 35.74
N ARG A 24 43.31 28.43 36.32
CA ARG A 24 42.85 27.44 37.29
C ARG A 24 42.30 28.11 38.54
N ARG A 25 41.09 27.73 38.96
CA ARG A 25 40.71 27.82 40.38
C ARG A 25 39.85 26.59 40.72
N ALA A 26 40.44 25.77 41.56
CA ALA A 26 39.75 24.71 42.30
C ALA A 26 38.81 25.33 43.34
N PHE A 27 37.60 24.84 43.47
CA PHE A 27 36.78 24.97 44.69
C PHE A 27 36.11 23.68 45.04
N ILE A 28 36.29 23.36 46.25
CA ILE A 28 36.07 22.34 47.21
C ILE A 28 34.57 22.00 47.39
N ILE A 29 34.33 20.74 47.40
CA ILE A 29 33.31 19.88 48.03
C ILE A 29 32.30 20.58 48.96
N SER A 30 31.01 20.38 48.68
CA SER A 30 30.00 20.28 49.70
C SER A 30 28.98 19.19 49.30
N ALA A 31 28.95 18.14 50.11
CA ALA A 31 27.95 17.10 50.08
C ALA A 31 26.60 17.65 50.58
N ALA A 32 25.58 17.60 49.75
CA ALA A 32 24.20 17.75 50.20
C ALA A 32 23.38 16.61 49.58
N THR A 33 22.93 15.74 50.46
CA THR A 33 21.98 14.68 50.22
C THR A 33 20.68 15.23 49.68
N ALA A 34 20.35 14.90 48.41
CA ALA A 34 19.04 15.13 47.84
C ALA A 34 18.40 13.80 47.46
N VAL A 35 17.29 13.56 48.12
CA VAL A 35 16.39 12.42 48.02
C VAL A 35 15.98 12.21 46.54
N SER A 36 16.21 11.01 46.07
CA SER A 36 15.85 10.54 44.74
C SER A 36 14.33 10.41 44.61
N ALA A 37 13.68 11.35 43.93
CA ALA A 37 12.38 11.12 43.35
C ALA A 37 12.60 10.48 41.96
N ALA A 38 12.61 9.15 41.91
CA ALA A 38 12.58 8.42 40.67
C ALA A 38 11.20 8.61 40.01
N ALA A 39 11.08 9.61 39.17
CA ALA A 39 9.95 9.70 38.25
C ALA A 39 10.08 8.57 37.24
N PHE A 40 9.31 7.53 37.45
CA PHE A 40 9.08 6.43 36.54
C PHE A 40 8.34 6.99 35.32
N TRP A 41 9.07 7.54 34.35
CA TRP A 41 8.53 7.79 33.02
C TRP A 41 8.51 6.46 32.27
N GLY A 42 7.40 5.76 32.47
CA GLY A 42 7.06 4.61 31.66
C GLY A 42 6.91 5.07 30.21
N LEU A 43 7.98 4.95 29.42
CA LEU A 43 7.87 4.92 27.96
C LEU A 43 6.95 3.74 27.62
N ARG A 44 5.67 4.02 27.42
CA ARG A 44 4.82 3.10 26.65
C ARG A 44 5.41 3.07 25.24
N ARG A 45 6.29 2.11 25.00
CA ARG A 45 6.58 1.69 23.63
C ARG A 45 5.27 1.15 23.06
N SER A 46 4.56 2.00 22.32
CA SER A 46 3.54 1.51 21.40
C SER A 46 4.27 0.63 20.39
N THR A 47 4.29 -0.66 20.66
CA THR A 47 4.63 -1.64 19.63
C THR A 47 3.55 -1.52 18.58
N ILE A 48 3.85 -0.80 17.49
CA ILE A 48 3.09 -0.93 16.26
C ILE A 48 3.28 -2.39 15.86
N ALA A 49 2.30 -3.21 16.18
CA ALA A 49 2.28 -4.60 15.74
C ALA A 49 2.29 -4.55 14.21
N ALA A 50 3.37 -5.01 13.59
CA ALA A 50 3.37 -5.31 12.17
C ALA A 50 2.14 -6.19 11.90
N ALA A 51 1.33 -5.81 10.92
CA ALA A 51 0.15 -6.58 10.55
C ALA A 51 0.62 -8.01 10.24
N ARG A 52 0.27 -8.94 11.13
CA ARG A 52 0.48 -10.37 10.86
C ARG A 52 -0.36 -10.72 9.63
N PRO A 53 0.17 -11.50 8.68
CA PRO A 53 -0.68 -12.15 7.70
C PRO A 53 -1.80 -12.87 8.46
N LEU A 54 -3.06 -12.62 8.09
CA LEU A 54 -4.20 -13.30 8.71
C LEU A 54 -3.99 -14.81 8.55
N GLU A 55 -3.80 -15.50 9.66
CA GLU A 55 -3.75 -16.96 9.66
C GLU A 55 -5.07 -17.49 9.09
N ALA A 56 -5.00 -18.54 8.27
CA ALA A 56 -6.19 -19.18 7.71
C ALA A 56 -7.12 -19.62 8.85
N GLY A 57 -8.18 -18.84 9.12
CA GLY A 57 -9.12 -19.08 10.22
C GLY A 57 -9.52 -17.86 11.03
N GLU A 58 -8.77 -16.76 11.00
CA GLU A 58 -9.13 -15.51 11.70
C GLU A 58 -9.98 -14.62 10.78
N GLY A 59 -11.27 -14.57 11.02
CA GLY A 59 -12.21 -13.71 10.32
C GLY A 59 -13.62 -14.31 10.32
N PRO A 60 -14.64 -13.57 9.86
CA PRO A 60 -16.00 -14.08 9.80
C PRO A 60 -16.07 -15.28 8.87
N LYS A 61 -16.78 -16.33 9.28
CA LYS A 61 -16.96 -17.57 8.48
C LYS A 61 -17.74 -17.32 7.20
N THR A 62 -18.54 -16.27 7.15
CA THR A 62 -19.33 -15.85 6.00
C THR A 62 -19.11 -14.38 5.70
N VAL A 63 -19.25 -14.00 4.44
CA VAL A 63 -19.14 -12.61 3.96
C VAL A 63 -20.30 -12.28 3.03
N THR A 64 -20.71 -11.03 3.05
CA THR A 64 -21.72 -10.49 2.15
C THR A 64 -21.03 -9.83 0.96
N VAL A 65 -21.43 -10.22 -0.24
CA VAL A 65 -20.88 -9.71 -1.51
C VAL A 65 -22.01 -9.38 -2.49
N VAL A 66 -21.70 -8.55 -3.46
CA VAL A 66 -22.60 -8.20 -4.57
C VAL A 66 -22.23 -9.04 -5.78
N GLN A 67 -23.25 -9.65 -6.39
CA GLN A 67 -23.10 -10.42 -7.61
C GLN A 67 -23.45 -9.59 -8.85
N PHE A 68 -22.78 -9.93 -9.95
CA PHE A 68 -22.98 -9.31 -11.26
C PHE A 68 -23.13 -10.40 -12.32
N SER A 69 -24.06 -10.17 -13.26
CA SER A 69 -24.26 -11.02 -14.43
C SER A 69 -23.11 -10.88 -15.44
N ALA A 70 -23.10 -11.74 -16.46
CA ALA A 70 -22.09 -11.70 -17.52
C ALA A 70 -22.09 -10.38 -18.31
N ASP A 71 -23.24 -9.71 -18.42
CA ASP A 71 -23.40 -8.40 -19.05
C ASP A 71 -23.11 -7.21 -18.11
N GLY A 72 -22.58 -7.46 -16.91
CA GLY A 72 -22.13 -6.43 -15.97
C GLY A 72 -23.23 -5.83 -15.09
N LYS A 73 -24.47 -6.35 -15.14
CA LYS A 73 -25.57 -5.85 -14.31
C LYS A 73 -25.52 -6.43 -12.90
N ARG A 74 -25.76 -5.58 -11.91
CA ARG A 74 -25.93 -6.01 -10.51
C ARG A 74 -27.15 -6.93 -10.40
N THR A 75 -26.95 -8.17 -9.93
CA THR A 75 -28.00 -9.17 -9.77
C THR A 75 -28.53 -9.28 -8.34
N GLY A 76 -27.75 -8.84 -7.36
CA GLY A 76 -28.16 -8.85 -5.97
C GLY A 76 -27.00 -8.94 -5.00
N THR A 77 -27.37 -9.01 -3.73
CA THR A 77 -26.42 -9.18 -2.62
C THR A 77 -26.64 -10.57 -2.01
N VAL A 78 -25.56 -11.31 -1.78
CA VAL A 78 -25.61 -12.67 -1.22
C VAL A 78 -24.61 -12.81 -0.09
N THR A 79 -24.94 -13.65 0.90
CA THR A 79 -24.02 -14.05 1.96
C THR A 79 -23.47 -15.42 1.64
N LEU A 80 -22.15 -15.53 1.51
CA LEU A 80 -21.45 -16.75 1.13
C LEU A 80 -20.43 -17.12 2.22
N PRO A 81 -20.12 -18.43 2.38
CA PRO A 81 -18.96 -18.85 3.12
C PRO A 81 -17.70 -18.22 2.51
N ARG A 82 -16.76 -17.77 3.35
CA ARG A 82 -15.42 -17.36 2.86
C ARG A 82 -14.76 -18.50 2.12
N LEU A 83 -14.15 -18.19 1.00
CA LEU A 83 -13.38 -19.17 0.24
C LEU A 83 -11.98 -19.30 0.85
N ILE A 84 -11.80 -20.38 1.61
CA ILE A 84 -10.52 -20.71 2.23
C ILE A 84 -9.97 -21.96 1.54
N LYS A 85 -8.73 -21.91 1.11
CA LYS A 85 -7.99 -23.04 0.54
C LYS A 85 -6.62 -23.13 1.20
N SER A 86 -6.05 -24.33 1.20
CA SER A 86 -4.67 -24.54 1.62
C SER A 86 -3.69 -23.85 0.66
N ASP A 87 -2.48 -23.60 1.12
CA ASP A 87 -1.41 -23.01 0.32
C ASP A 87 -1.11 -23.83 -0.94
N ASP A 88 -1.08 -25.15 -0.82
CA ASP A 88 -0.87 -26.04 -1.97
C ASP A 88 -2.00 -25.99 -3.00
N GLU A 89 -3.24 -25.81 -2.58
CA GLU A 89 -4.37 -25.63 -3.50
C GLU A 89 -4.25 -24.31 -4.27
N TRP A 90 -3.85 -23.22 -3.59
CA TRP A 90 -3.60 -21.96 -4.27
C TRP A 90 -2.45 -22.05 -5.25
N ARG A 91 -1.34 -22.71 -4.90
CA ARG A 91 -0.18 -22.92 -5.80
C ARG A 91 -0.55 -23.72 -7.05
N ARG A 92 -1.44 -24.70 -6.92
CA ARG A 92 -1.92 -25.49 -8.08
C ARG A 92 -2.87 -24.69 -8.98
N GLN A 93 -3.66 -23.78 -8.41
CA GLN A 93 -4.67 -23.00 -9.14
C GLN A 93 -4.07 -21.80 -9.87
N LEU A 94 -3.07 -21.15 -9.29
CA LEU A 94 -2.58 -19.82 -9.69
C LEU A 94 -1.26 -19.93 -10.45
N SER A 95 -1.00 -18.96 -11.33
CA SER A 95 0.35 -18.73 -11.83
C SER A 95 1.29 -18.36 -10.67
N LYS A 96 2.60 -18.53 -10.86
CA LYS A 96 3.59 -18.14 -9.85
C LYS A 96 3.41 -16.67 -9.43
N THR A 97 3.26 -15.76 -10.40
CA THR A 97 3.07 -14.33 -10.13
C THR A 97 1.77 -14.06 -9.39
N SER A 98 0.65 -14.62 -9.86
CA SER A 98 -0.66 -14.47 -9.21
C SER A 98 -0.65 -15.00 -7.78
N TYR A 99 0.02 -16.13 -7.54
CA TYR A 99 0.17 -16.71 -6.20
C TYR A 99 0.92 -15.76 -5.26
N TRP A 100 2.11 -15.26 -5.67
CA TRP A 100 2.90 -14.36 -4.82
C TRP A 100 2.16 -13.05 -4.56
N VAL A 101 1.57 -12.45 -5.59
CA VAL A 101 0.77 -11.21 -5.45
C VAL A 101 -0.40 -11.42 -4.50
N THR A 102 -1.22 -12.45 -4.73
CA THR A 102 -2.51 -12.58 -4.01
C THR A 102 -2.40 -13.19 -2.63
N ARG A 103 -1.38 -14.03 -2.37
CA ARG A 103 -1.25 -14.77 -1.11
C ARG A 103 -0.09 -14.28 -0.23
N HIS A 104 0.85 -13.53 -0.78
CA HIS A 104 2.01 -12.97 -0.04
C HIS A 104 2.08 -11.45 -0.10
N ALA A 105 1.03 -10.78 -0.61
CA ALA A 105 0.96 -9.32 -0.74
C ALA A 105 2.15 -8.72 -1.52
N ASP A 106 2.62 -9.46 -2.54
CA ASP A 106 3.67 -9.00 -3.44
C ASP A 106 3.10 -8.03 -4.50
N THR A 107 3.97 -7.38 -5.24
CA THR A 107 3.59 -6.45 -6.31
C THR A 107 4.26 -6.86 -7.61
N GLU A 108 3.48 -7.00 -8.68
CA GLU A 108 4.02 -7.23 -10.01
C GLU A 108 4.83 -6.03 -10.50
N ARG A 109 5.74 -6.24 -11.43
CA ARG A 109 6.52 -5.15 -12.04
C ARG A 109 5.60 -4.24 -12.85
N ALA A 110 5.76 -2.92 -12.72
CA ALA A 110 5.02 -1.93 -13.50
C ALA A 110 5.18 -2.15 -15.02
N PHE A 111 4.13 -1.89 -15.78
CA PHE A 111 4.08 -2.01 -17.24
C PHE A 111 4.28 -3.44 -17.80
N THR A 112 4.12 -4.49 -16.97
CA THR A 112 4.29 -5.88 -17.40
C THR A 112 3.03 -6.73 -17.30
N GLY A 113 2.00 -6.27 -16.60
CA GLY A 113 0.73 -6.99 -16.45
C GLY A 113 -0.16 -6.81 -17.68
N ASP A 114 -1.13 -7.71 -17.87
CA ASP A 114 -2.00 -7.72 -19.07
C ASP A 114 -3.08 -6.63 -19.07
N SER A 115 -3.28 -5.94 -17.94
CA SER A 115 -4.44 -5.05 -17.75
C SER A 115 -4.11 -3.56 -17.59
N TRP A 116 -2.83 -3.18 -17.47
CA TRP A 116 -2.48 -1.79 -17.25
C TRP A 116 -2.93 -0.89 -18.41
N ASP A 117 -2.74 -1.33 -19.65
CA ASP A 117 -3.09 -0.62 -20.90
C ASP A 117 -4.34 -1.20 -21.59
N LEU A 118 -5.18 -1.91 -20.86
CA LEU A 118 -6.40 -2.49 -21.40
C LEU A 118 -7.55 -1.47 -21.38
N HIS A 119 -8.16 -1.21 -22.54
CA HIS A 119 -9.24 -0.23 -22.72
C HIS A 119 -10.58 -0.86 -23.14
N ASP A 120 -10.62 -2.17 -23.31
CA ASP A 120 -11.84 -2.88 -23.66
C ASP A 120 -12.92 -2.73 -22.58
N ARG A 121 -14.18 -2.75 -22.99
CA ARG A 121 -15.33 -2.72 -22.08
C ARG A 121 -15.51 -4.07 -21.39
N GLY A 122 -15.48 -4.08 -20.06
CA GLY A 122 -15.56 -5.35 -19.31
C GLY A 122 -15.49 -5.20 -17.81
N MET A 123 -15.40 -6.35 -17.15
CA MET A 123 -15.23 -6.47 -15.71
C MET A 123 -13.89 -7.10 -15.36
N PHE A 124 -13.30 -6.62 -14.29
CA PHE A 124 -12.11 -7.21 -13.68
C PHE A 124 -12.58 -8.06 -12.48
N ARG A 125 -12.32 -9.36 -12.55
CA ARG A 125 -12.76 -10.35 -11.55
C ARG A 125 -11.56 -10.92 -10.83
N CYS A 126 -11.74 -11.28 -9.56
CA CYS A 126 -10.68 -11.89 -8.76
C CYS A 126 -10.12 -13.15 -9.41
N ILE A 127 -8.82 -13.25 -9.59
CA ILE A 127 -8.17 -14.44 -10.18
C ILE A 127 -8.32 -15.68 -9.29
N CYS A 128 -8.51 -15.49 -7.98
CA CYS A 128 -8.63 -16.56 -7.00
C CYS A 128 -10.06 -17.16 -6.93
N CYS A 129 -11.10 -16.32 -6.92
CA CYS A 129 -12.47 -16.74 -6.59
C CYS A 129 -13.54 -16.24 -7.57
N ASP A 130 -13.16 -15.54 -8.61
CA ASP A 130 -14.04 -15.02 -9.64
C ASP A 130 -15.08 -13.96 -9.19
N LEU A 131 -14.92 -13.38 -8.00
CA LEU A 131 -15.76 -12.27 -7.57
C LEU A 131 -15.50 -11.04 -8.46
N ALA A 132 -16.56 -10.34 -8.92
CA ALA A 132 -16.42 -9.08 -9.65
C ALA A 132 -15.86 -7.98 -8.72
N LEU A 133 -14.78 -7.31 -9.14
CA LEU A 133 -14.04 -6.34 -8.32
C LEU A 133 -14.11 -4.92 -8.87
N PHE A 134 -13.85 -4.76 -10.17
CA PHE A 134 -13.84 -3.45 -10.83
C PHE A 134 -14.51 -3.51 -12.20
N SER A 135 -14.96 -2.35 -12.68
CA SER A 135 -15.50 -2.16 -14.03
C SER A 135 -14.54 -1.32 -14.87
N SER A 136 -14.46 -1.62 -16.16
CA SER A 136 -13.74 -0.77 -17.12
C SER A 136 -14.26 0.68 -17.15
N GLU A 137 -15.51 0.91 -16.74
CA GLU A 137 -16.11 2.24 -16.67
C GLU A 137 -15.46 3.14 -15.61
N THR A 138 -14.82 2.54 -14.61
CA THR A 138 -14.11 3.27 -13.55
C THR A 138 -12.59 3.25 -13.74
N LYS A 139 -12.10 2.55 -14.78
CA LYS A 139 -10.68 2.47 -15.11
C LYS A 139 -10.20 3.78 -15.74
N PHE A 140 -8.99 4.20 -15.39
CA PHE A 140 -8.31 5.35 -15.98
C PHE A 140 -6.81 5.10 -16.12
N ASP A 141 -6.16 5.85 -17.00
CA ASP A 141 -4.70 5.84 -17.12
C ASP A 141 -4.09 6.73 -16.05
N SER A 142 -3.40 6.10 -15.10
CA SER A 142 -2.69 6.79 -14.02
C SER A 142 -1.22 7.06 -14.33
N GLY A 143 -0.70 6.54 -15.45
CA GLY A 143 0.71 6.60 -15.79
C GLY A 143 1.63 5.75 -14.90
N THR A 144 1.08 4.99 -13.94
CA THR A 144 1.88 4.24 -12.96
C THR A 144 2.33 2.87 -13.47
N GLY A 145 1.72 2.37 -14.54
CA GLY A 145 2.01 1.04 -15.12
C GLY A 145 1.25 -0.11 -14.47
N TRP A 146 0.25 0.20 -13.65
CA TRP A 146 -0.71 -0.75 -13.10
C TRP A 146 -2.14 -0.32 -13.43
N PRO A 147 -3.10 -1.27 -13.59
CA PRO A 147 -4.50 -0.93 -13.79
C PRO A 147 -5.03 -0.12 -12.62
N SER A 148 -5.59 1.04 -12.91
CA SER A 148 -6.06 2.01 -11.91
C SER A 148 -7.54 2.31 -12.09
N PHE A 149 -8.26 2.37 -10.97
CA PHE A 149 -9.71 2.59 -10.94
C PHE A 149 -10.03 3.66 -9.90
N TRP A 150 -11.05 4.49 -10.15
CA TRP A 150 -11.47 5.50 -9.16
C TRP A 150 -12.50 4.97 -8.15
N GLN A 151 -13.09 3.78 -8.38
CA GLN A 151 -13.88 3.03 -7.39
C GLN A 151 -13.98 1.55 -7.77
N PRO A 152 -14.26 0.64 -6.83
CA PRO A 152 -14.64 -0.74 -7.12
C PRO A 152 -16.04 -0.81 -7.76
N ILE A 153 -16.38 -1.95 -8.38
CA ILE A 153 -17.72 -2.20 -8.95
C ILE A 153 -18.80 -2.25 -7.85
N ALA A 154 -18.41 -2.68 -6.65
CA ALA A 154 -19.19 -2.64 -5.41
C ALA A 154 -18.21 -2.59 -4.23
N GLN A 155 -18.44 -1.66 -3.28
CA GLN A 155 -17.58 -1.53 -2.10
C GLN A 155 -17.62 -2.79 -1.22
N GLU A 156 -18.73 -3.49 -1.22
CA GLU A 156 -18.92 -4.75 -0.49
C GLU A 156 -18.01 -5.88 -0.98
N ASN A 157 -17.46 -5.78 -2.20
CA ASN A 157 -16.63 -6.83 -2.80
C ASN A 157 -15.14 -6.69 -2.48
N VAL A 158 -14.74 -5.58 -1.88
CA VAL A 158 -13.36 -5.32 -1.46
C VAL A 158 -13.28 -5.06 0.05
N VAL A 159 -12.08 -5.23 0.60
CA VAL A 159 -11.73 -4.89 1.98
C VAL A 159 -10.52 -3.97 1.94
N GLU A 160 -10.61 -2.88 2.66
CA GLU A 160 -9.52 -1.94 2.84
C GLU A 160 -8.94 -2.08 4.25
N THR A 161 -7.63 -2.24 4.35
CA THR A 161 -6.93 -2.40 5.63
C THR A 161 -5.66 -1.54 5.65
N VAL A 162 -5.31 -1.04 6.83
CA VAL A 162 -4.06 -0.27 6.98
C VAL A 162 -2.87 -1.20 6.81
N ASP A 163 -1.98 -0.87 5.87
CA ASP A 163 -0.72 -1.55 5.63
C ASP A 163 0.44 -0.66 6.09
N GLY A 164 1.09 -1.06 7.18
CA GLY A 164 2.27 -0.39 7.74
C GLY A 164 3.60 -0.99 7.29
N SER A 165 3.62 -1.83 6.26
CA SER A 165 4.85 -2.42 5.73
C SER A 165 5.75 -1.38 5.05
N LEU A 166 7.03 -1.71 4.86
CA LEU A 166 8.02 -0.91 4.13
C LEU A 166 8.20 0.54 4.66
N MET A 167 7.99 0.76 5.96
CA MET A 167 8.09 2.09 6.61
C MET A 167 7.14 3.16 6.01
N MET A 168 6.12 2.75 5.30
CA MET A 168 5.07 3.62 4.76
C MET A 168 3.70 3.13 5.25
N VAL A 169 2.81 4.07 5.58
CA VAL A 169 1.42 3.74 5.89
C VAL A 169 0.62 3.86 4.60
N ARG A 170 0.07 2.75 4.13
CA ARG A 170 -0.77 2.67 2.93
C ARG A 170 -2.08 1.96 3.27
N THR A 171 -3.06 2.04 2.41
CA THR A 171 -4.28 1.24 2.53
C THR A 171 -4.26 0.11 1.52
N ALA A 172 -4.09 -1.12 2.02
CA ALA A 172 -4.15 -2.32 1.20
C ALA A 172 -5.59 -2.66 0.85
N VAL A 173 -5.79 -3.16 -0.38
CA VAL A 173 -7.09 -3.61 -0.89
C VAL A 173 -7.04 -5.11 -1.13
N SER A 174 -8.02 -5.83 -0.58
CA SER A 174 -8.16 -7.28 -0.71
C SER A 174 -9.56 -7.68 -1.17
N CYS A 175 -9.67 -8.86 -1.76
CA CYS A 175 -10.95 -9.45 -2.14
C CYS A 175 -11.76 -9.88 -0.91
N ARG A 176 -13.02 -9.45 -0.79
CA ARG A 176 -13.89 -9.78 0.33
C ARG A 176 -14.11 -11.29 0.51
N LEU A 177 -14.20 -12.04 -0.59
CA LEU A 177 -14.60 -13.45 -0.54
C LEU A 177 -13.44 -14.40 -0.19
N CYS A 178 -12.20 -14.10 -0.63
CA CYS A 178 -11.08 -15.05 -0.51
C CYS A 178 -9.77 -14.41 0.04
N ASP A 179 -9.82 -13.16 0.51
CA ASP A 179 -8.69 -12.38 1.02
C ASP A 179 -7.47 -12.26 0.08
N ALA A 180 -7.69 -12.48 -1.22
CA ALA A 180 -6.63 -12.23 -2.19
C ALA A 180 -6.19 -10.76 -2.11
N HIS A 181 -4.89 -10.51 -1.88
CA HIS A 181 -4.35 -9.16 -2.02
C HIS A 181 -4.49 -8.68 -3.47
N LEU A 182 -5.02 -7.48 -3.66
CA LEU A 182 -5.27 -6.90 -4.98
C LEU A 182 -4.29 -5.78 -5.32
N GLY A 183 -3.95 -4.96 -4.35
CA GLY A 183 -3.13 -3.76 -4.50
C GLY A 183 -3.38 -2.77 -3.36
N HIS A 184 -3.29 -1.48 -3.65
CA HIS A 184 -3.47 -0.41 -2.66
C HIS A 184 -4.36 0.70 -3.21
N VAL A 185 -5.01 1.44 -2.31
CA VAL A 185 -5.77 2.64 -2.64
C VAL A 185 -5.04 3.88 -2.12
N PHE A 186 -5.06 4.94 -2.94
CA PHE A 186 -4.42 6.23 -2.71
C PHE A 186 -5.45 7.35 -2.88
N ASP A 187 -5.18 8.53 -2.36
CA ASP A 187 -6.02 9.75 -2.40
C ASP A 187 -5.62 10.74 -3.50
N ASP A 188 -4.89 10.25 -4.50
CA ASP A 188 -4.38 11.01 -5.64
C ASP A 188 -5.11 10.69 -6.97
N GLY A 189 -6.33 10.17 -6.89
CA GLY A 189 -7.15 9.79 -8.04
C GLY A 189 -7.99 10.94 -8.61
N PRO A 190 -8.69 10.68 -9.74
CA PRO A 190 -9.56 11.64 -10.38
C PRO A 190 -10.91 11.79 -9.65
N LYS A 191 -11.65 12.84 -10.00
CA LYS A 191 -13.07 12.93 -9.66
C LYS A 191 -13.83 11.75 -10.28
N PRO A 192 -14.94 11.26 -9.65
CA PRO A 192 -15.68 11.91 -8.56
C PRO A 192 -15.16 11.59 -7.15
N THR A 193 -14.37 10.53 -6.96
CA THR A 193 -14.00 10.07 -5.61
C THR A 193 -12.69 10.69 -5.08
N GLY A 194 -11.79 11.09 -5.97
CA GLY A 194 -10.43 11.46 -5.60
C GLY A 194 -9.55 10.26 -5.26
N LEU A 195 -10.05 9.02 -5.39
CA LEU A 195 -9.34 7.80 -5.05
C LEU A 195 -8.72 7.15 -6.29
N ARG A 196 -7.56 6.52 -6.10
CA ARG A 196 -6.89 5.67 -7.08
C ARG A 196 -6.66 4.28 -6.49
N TYR A 197 -7.48 3.33 -6.89
CA TYR A 197 -7.28 1.90 -6.64
C TYR A 197 -6.25 1.39 -7.63
N CYS A 198 -5.00 1.27 -7.21
CA CYS A 198 -3.86 0.80 -8.01
C CYS A 198 -3.71 -0.71 -7.78
N MET A 199 -4.18 -1.50 -8.75
CA MET A 199 -4.33 -2.95 -8.61
C MET A 199 -3.29 -3.69 -9.43
N ASN A 200 -2.91 -4.88 -8.98
CA ASN A 200 -2.08 -5.78 -9.76
C ASN A 200 -2.90 -6.47 -10.86
N SER A 201 -2.44 -6.47 -12.10
CA SER A 201 -3.05 -7.27 -13.17
C SER A 201 -3.09 -8.75 -12.80
N ALA A 202 -2.01 -9.25 -12.19
CA ALA A 202 -1.87 -10.63 -11.75
C ALA A 202 -2.88 -11.07 -10.68
N SER A 203 -3.55 -10.13 -10.00
CA SER A 203 -4.60 -10.41 -9.00
C SER A 203 -6.00 -10.53 -9.61
N MET A 204 -6.15 -10.17 -10.87
CA MET A 204 -7.44 -10.09 -11.55
C MET A 204 -7.39 -10.79 -12.92
N ARG A 205 -8.55 -11.16 -13.42
CA ARG A 205 -8.77 -11.52 -14.81
C ARG A 205 -9.81 -10.60 -15.43
N PHE A 206 -9.58 -10.18 -16.65
CA PHE A 206 -10.54 -9.40 -17.41
C PHE A 206 -11.57 -10.29 -18.08
N VAL A 207 -12.84 -9.87 -18.03
CA VAL A 207 -13.96 -10.50 -18.73
C VAL A 207 -14.63 -9.43 -19.57
N LYS A 208 -14.52 -9.55 -20.88
CA LYS A 208 -15.17 -8.65 -21.84
C LYS A 208 -16.69 -8.78 -21.73
N LEU A 209 -17.38 -7.65 -21.69
CA LEU A 209 -18.82 -7.61 -21.79
C LEU A 209 -19.24 -7.79 -23.25
N ALA A 210 -20.30 -8.54 -23.46
CA ALA A 210 -20.89 -8.74 -24.79
C ALA A 210 -21.52 -7.45 -25.35
#